data_bbf29cdf3160f89fecdfa8f92e4fc6eb
#
_entry.id   bbf29cdf3160f89fecdfa8f92e4fc6eb
#
_cell.length_a   1.000
_cell.length_b   1.000
_cell.length_c   1.000
_cell.angle_alpha   90.00
_cell.angle_beta   90.00
_cell.angle_gamma   90.00
#
_symmetry.space_group_name_H-M   'P 1'
#
loop_
_entity.id
_entity.type
_entity.pdbx_description
1 polymer ?
#
loop_
_entity_poly.entity_id
_entity_poly.type
_entity_poly.pdbx_seq_one_letter_code
_entity_poly.pdbx_strand_id
1 'polypeptide(L)'
;MMQNDLKPRWLERLGYRLPTLERKDRIALLERVETGSHGGVDFLIMMVLSSGLASLGLLEGSTAVVIGAMLVAPLMGPLIGAGLALAQGNLKLFRRSISVALLGLLVGFAVSVVVGFLNPGFEPSLEVEARGSPDILDLGVAILSGFVAAYALGRPGVANTLAGVAIAAALVPPLCVIGIGLTNDQVMVAANSAVLLLTNLVAIILAAGGAFMVLGIRNVSKESAVDGWVRGTVLVLAVVALVLLLPLMINVVEQKRQGQSKPLTYPVAAHVHEAVVEYIETIPEVTLVTIGRVSVEPASSVSIL
;
A
#
# COMPACT_ATOMS: atom_id res chain seq x y z
N MET A 1 -33.96 2.72 -25.59
CA MET A 1 -34.83 2.74 -24.43
C MET A 1 -34.76 1.40 -23.72
N MET A 2 -33.58 1.04 -23.16
CA MET A 2 -33.36 -0.18 -22.34
C MET A 2 -31.99 -0.04 -21.64
N GLN A 3 -31.86 0.84 -20.64
CA GLN A 3 -30.62 1.09 -19.91
C GLN A 3 -30.81 1.08 -18.39
N ASN A 4 -31.91 0.48 -17.88
CA ASN A 4 -32.30 0.66 -16.47
C ASN A 4 -32.19 -0.59 -15.57
N ASP A 5 -31.77 -1.75 -16.05
CA ASP A 5 -32.05 -3.01 -15.32
C ASP A 5 -30.88 -3.63 -14.54
N LEU A 6 -29.76 -2.93 -14.34
CA LEU A 6 -28.60 -3.49 -13.58
C LEU A 6 -28.12 -2.61 -12.43
N LYS A 7 -28.94 -1.72 -11.91
CA LYS A 7 -28.62 -1.00 -10.66
C LYS A 7 -28.92 -1.93 -9.48
N PRO A 8 -28.00 -2.07 -8.52
CA PRO A 8 -28.28 -2.85 -7.33
C PRO A 8 -29.45 -2.23 -6.59
N ARG A 9 -30.53 -2.99 -6.37
CA ARG A 9 -31.82 -2.57 -5.78
C ARG A 9 -31.70 -1.88 -4.40
N TRP A 10 -30.59 -2.07 -3.71
CA TRP A 10 -30.34 -1.43 -2.41
C TRP A 10 -30.02 0.06 -2.52
N LEU A 11 -29.40 0.52 -3.63
CA LEU A 11 -29.13 1.94 -3.89
C LEU A 11 -30.40 2.75 -4.17
N GLU A 12 -31.43 2.14 -4.77
CA GLU A 12 -32.74 2.79 -5.00
C GLU A 12 -33.49 3.03 -3.69
N ARG A 13 -33.29 2.16 -2.69
CA ARG A 13 -33.92 2.30 -1.37
C ARG A 13 -33.39 3.46 -0.54
N LEU A 14 -32.16 3.93 -0.82
CA LEU A 14 -31.53 5.05 -0.12
C LEU A 14 -31.85 6.43 -0.72
N GLY A 15 -32.63 6.50 -1.81
CA GLY A 15 -33.03 7.77 -2.44
C GLY A 15 -31.89 8.57 -3.09
N TYR A 16 -30.63 8.09 -2.95
CA TYR A 16 -29.44 8.73 -3.54
C TYR A 16 -29.16 8.13 -4.92
N ARG A 17 -29.52 8.86 -5.97
CA ARG A 17 -29.03 8.58 -7.32
C ARG A 17 -27.60 9.08 -7.40
N LEU A 18 -26.61 8.18 -7.37
CA LEU A 18 -25.27 8.57 -7.81
C LEU A 18 -25.40 9.09 -9.25
N PRO A 19 -25.06 10.36 -9.51
CA PRO A 19 -25.17 10.91 -10.86
C PRO A 19 -24.31 10.04 -11.78
N THR A 20 -24.94 9.49 -12.83
CA THR A 20 -24.24 8.74 -13.87
C THR A 20 -23.31 9.69 -14.59
N LEU A 21 -22.05 9.27 -14.81
CA LEU A 21 -21.07 10.03 -15.56
C LEU A 21 -21.62 10.38 -16.95
N GLU A 22 -21.55 11.65 -17.29
CA GLU A 22 -21.87 12.09 -18.65
C GLU A 22 -20.90 11.44 -19.65
N ARG A 23 -21.33 11.29 -20.89
CA ARG A 23 -20.53 10.66 -21.94
C ARG A 23 -19.15 11.35 -22.12
N LYS A 24 -19.10 12.66 -21.97
CA LYS A 24 -17.86 13.46 -22.06
C LYS A 24 -16.89 13.12 -20.93
N ASP A 25 -17.40 13.05 -19.70
CA ASP A 25 -16.59 12.74 -18.52
C ASP A 25 -16.06 11.31 -18.56
N ARG A 26 -16.86 10.38 -19.10
CA ARG A 26 -16.44 9.00 -19.30
C ARG A 26 -15.30 8.89 -20.30
N ILE A 27 -15.35 9.61 -21.42
CA ILE A 27 -14.27 9.62 -22.42
C ILE A 27 -13.01 10.23 -21.81
N ALA A 28 -13.11 11.38 -21.14
CA ALA A 28 -12.00 12.04 -20.48
C ALA A 28 -11.34 11.17 -19.39
N LEU A 29 -12.14 10.40 -18.63
CA LEU A 29 -11.64 9.41 -17.67
C LEU A 29 -10.83 8.32 -18.36
N LEU A 30 -11.36 7.74 -19.44
CA LEU A 30 -10.69 6.68 -20.19
C LEU A 30 -9.35 7.15 -20.72
N GLU A 31 -9.30 8.32 -21.34
CA GLU A 31 -8.06 8.92 -21.84
C GLU A 31 -7.04 9.18 -20.73
N ARG A 32 -7.47 9.70 -19.58
CA ARG A 32 -6.59 9.92 -18.42
C ARG A 32 -6.00 8.62 -17.90
N VAL A 33 -6.81 7.59 -17.74
CA VAL A 33 -6.37 6.30 -17.22
C VAL A 33 -5.47 5.59 -18.24
N GLU A 34 -5.81 5.63 -19.53
CA GLU A 34 -4.96 5.08 -20.58
C GLU A 34 -3.60 5.79 -20.64
N THR A 35 -3.60 7.11 -20.62
CA THR A 35 -2.35 7.91 -20.61
C THR A 35 -1.53 7.63 -19.35
N GLY A 36 -2.16 7.61 -18.16
CA GLY A 36 -1.49 7.29 -16.88
C GLY A 36 -0.99 5.86 -16.77
N SER A 37 -1.46 4.94 -17.64
CA SER A 37 -1.01 3.54 -17.69
C SER A 37 0.14 3.32 -18.67
N HIS A 38 0.77 4.39 -19.19
CA HIS A 38 1.93 4.30 -20.07
C HIS A 38 3.23 4.30 -19.25
N GLY A 39 4.06 3.28 -19.42
CA GLY A 39 5.40 3.22 -18.85
C GLY A 39 6.40 3.94 -19.76
N GLY A 40 6.49 5.26 -19.68
CA GLY A 40 7.49 6.06 -20.38
C GLY A 40 8.79 6.21 -19.59
N VAL A 41 9.75 6.92 -20.15
CA VAL A 41 11.04 7.23 -19.48
C VAL A 41 10.79 8.00 -18.19
N ASP A 42 9.86 8.96 -18.19
CA ASP A 42 9.50 9.74 -17.02
C ASP A 42 8.96 8.87 -15.88
N PHE A 43 8.15 7.85 -16.20
CA PHE A 43 7.67 6.85 -15.24
C PHE A 43 8.84 6.12 -14.56
N LEU A 44 9.83 5.69 -15.32
CA LEU A 44 11.01 4.99 -14.79
C LEU A 44 11.87 5.90 -13.93
N ILE A 45 12.13 7.13 -14.39
CA ILE A 45 12.88 8.12 -13.61
C ILE A 45 12.19 8.40 -12.28
N MET A 46 10.89 8.63 -12.29
CA MET A 46 10.12 8.88 -11.07
C MET A 46 10.11 7.66 -10.14
N MET A 47 10.07 6.43 -10.67
CA MET A 47 10.20 5.22 -9.86
C MET A 47 11.58 5.11 -9.21
N VAL A 48 12.67 5.40 -9.94
CA VAL A 48 14.03 5.39 -9.39
C VAL A 48 14.16 6.42 -8.28
N LEU A 49 13.72 7.65 -8.50
CA LEU A 49 13.81 8.74 -7.52
C LEU A 49 12.95 8.45 -6.27
N SER A 50 11.71 8.00 -6.47
CA SER A 50 10.80 7.65 -5.37
C SER A 50 11.36 6.50 -4.54
N SER A 51 11.81 5.40 -5.19
CA SER A 51 12.34 4.25 -4.47
C SER A 51 13.66 4.56 -3.78
N GLY A 52 14.51 5.40 -4.38
CA GLY A 52 15.74 5.90 -3.75
C GLY A 52 15.44 6.70 -2.48
N LEU A 53 14.56 7.71 -2.58
CA LEU A 53 14.13 8.51 -1.44
C LEU A 53 13.47 7.66 -0.35
N ALA A 54 12.59 6.73 -0.73
CA ALA A 54 11.94 5.84 0.23
C ALA A 54 12.94 4.95 0.95
N SER A 55 13.91 4.39 0.23
CA SER A 55 14.94 3.53 0.80
C SER A 55 15.84 4.31 1.78
N LEU A 56 16.28 5.51 1.42
CA LEU A 56 17.04 6.39 2.31
C LEU A 56 16.23 6.78 3.55
N GLY A 57 14.97 7.18 3.36
CA GLY A 57 14.09 7.51 4.48
C GLY A 57 13.82 6.34 5.43
N LEU A 58 13.74 5.10 4.91
CA LEU A 58 13.62 3.90 5.71
C LEU A 58 14.89 3.61 6.51
N LEU A 59 16.05 3.80 5.92
CA LEU A 59 17.35 3.62 6.58
C LEU A 59 17.56 4.67 7.69
N GLU A 60 17.16 5.92 7.46
CA GLU A 60 17.24 6.99 8.45
C GLU A 60 16.11 6.94 9.51
N GLY A 61 15.10 6.07 9.33
CA GLY A 61 13.90 6.06 10.18
C GLY A 61 13.05 7.33 10.04
N SER A 62 13.16 8.05 8.93
CA SER A 62 12.48 9.31 8.69
C SER A 62 11.13 9.11 7.99
N THR A 63 10.04 9.06 8.76
CA THR A 63 8.67 8.99 8.25
C THR A 63 8.37 10.12 7.24
N ALA A 64 8.89 11.32 7.48
CA ALA A 64 8.65 12.47 6.61
C ALA A 64 9.25 12.28 5.21
N VAL A 65 10.47 11.75 5.12
CA VAL A 65 11.13 11.44 3.84
C VAL A 65 10.41 10.31 3.12
N VAL A 66 9.99 9.26 3.84
CA VAL A 66 9.22 8.15 3.27
C VAL A 66 7.89 8.65 2.70
N ILE A 67 7.16 9.52 3.41
CA ILE A 67 5.93 10.15 2.89
C ILE A 67 6.22 10.99 1.65
N GLY A 68 7.28 11.80 1.65
CA GLY A 68 7.70 12.56 0.49
C GLY A 68 8.00 11.70 -0.73
N ALA A 69 8.65 10.58 -0.54
CA ALA A 69 8.92 9.60 -1.60
C ALA A 69 7.64 9.03 -2.23
N MET A 70 6.63 8.71 -1.41
CA MET A 70 5.33 8.20 -1.86
C MET A 70 4.60 9.18 -2.79
N LEU A 71 4.76 10.49 -2.58
CA LEU A 71 4.14 11.53 -3.41
C LEU A 71 4.68 11.54 -4.85
N VAL A 72 5.91 11.07 -5.02
CA VAL A 72 6.63 11.06 -6.30
C VAL A 72 6.34 9.79 -7.11
N ALA A 73 5.94 8.70 -6.46
CA ALA A 73 5.76 7.38 -7.11
C ALA A 73 4.60 7.37 -8.11
N PRO A 74 4.82 7.00 -9.38
CA PRO A 74 3.80 7.06 -10.43
C PRO A 74 2.96 5.77 -10.55
N LEU A 75 2.82 4.97 -9.47
CA LEU A 75 2.13 3.66 -9.51
C LEU A 75 0.61 3.75 -9.60
N MET A 76 0.00 4.91 -9.31
CA MET A 76 -1.44 5.07 -9.33
C MET A 76 -2.04 4.75 -10.71
N GLY A 77 -1.46 5.29 -11.78
CA GLY A 77 -1.99 5.15 -13.14
C GLY A 77 -2.14 3.68 -13.57
N PRO A 78 -1.07 2.88 -13.53
CA PRO A 78 -1.12 1.47 -13.91
C PRO A 78 -2.10 0.65 -13.07
N LEU A 79 -2.18 0.87 -11.75
CA LEU A 79 -3.05 0.08 -10.88
C LEU A 79 -4.53 0.40 -11.08
N ILE A 80 -4.86 1.66 -11.19
CA ILE A 80 -6.24 2.09 -11.50
C ILE A 80 -6.60 1.66 -12.93
N GLY A 81 -5.64 1.68 -13.87
CA GLY A 81 -5.81 1.15 -15.21
C GLY A 81 -6.17 -0.34 -15.23
N ALA A 82 -5.51 -1.14 -14.38
CA ALA A 82 -5.84 -2.55 -14.23
C ALA A 82 -7.27 -2.75 -13.67
N GLY A 83 -7.66 -1.97 -12.64
CA GLY A 83 -9.01 -1.99 -12.08
C GLY A 83 -10.07 -1.58 -13.11
N LEU A 84 -9.83 -0.52 -13.88
CA LEU A 84 -10.73 -0.09 -14.96
C LEU A 84 -10.85 -1.17 -16.04
N ALA A 85 -9.75 -1.81 -16.39
CA ALA A 85 -9.73 -2.89 -17.38
C ALA A 85 -10.60 -4.07 -16.96
N LEU A 86 -10.59 -4.44 -15.67
CA LEU A 86 -11.49 -5.45 -15.11
C LEU A 86 -12.95 -5.03 -15.22
N ALA A 87 -13.26 -3.77 -14.85
CA ALA A 87 -14.63 -3.25 -14.93
C ALA A 87 -15.17 -3.22 -16.37
N GLN A 88 -14.29 -2.99 -17.35
CA GLN A 88 -14.65 -2.91 -18.77
C GLN A 88 -14.52 -4.22 -19.54
N GLY A 89 -13.85 -5.23 -18.99
CA GLY A 89 -13.51 -6.43 -19.74
C GLY A 89 -12.43 -6.20 -20.81
N ASN A 90 -11.56 -5.20 -20.64
CA ASN A 90 -10.51 -4.84 -21.59
C ASN A 90 -9.17 -5.53 -21.28
N LEU A 91 -8.96 -6.74 -21.84
CA LEU A 91 -7.75 -7.53 -21.61
C LEU A 91 -6.47 -6.79 -22.07
N LYS A 92 -6.53 -6.02 -23.14
CA LYS A 92 -5.38 -5.28 -23.67
C LYS A 92 -4.91 -4.22 -22.69
N LEU A 93 -5.86 -3.44 -22.13
CA LEU A 93 -5.58 -2.45 -21.10
C LEU A 93 -5.06 -3.13 -19.83
N PHE A 94 -5.66 -4.26 -19.43
CA PHE A 94 -5.25 -5.02 -18.24
C PHE A 94 -3.79 -5.47 -18.35
N ARG A 95 -3.44 -6.16 -19.44
CA ARG A 95 -2.06 -6.64 -19.66
C ARG A 95 -1.06 -5.50 -19.66
N ARG A 96 -1.37 -4.39 -20.34
CA ARG A 96 -0.52 -3.21 -20.38
C ARG A 96 -0.32 -2.63 -18.98
N SER A 97 -1.39 -2.40 -18.26
CA SER A 97 -1.37 -1.82 -16.92
C SER A 97 -0.57 -2.68 -15.94
N ILE A 98 -0.77 -3.99 -15.96
CA ILE A 98 -0.01 -4.92 -15.10
C ILE A 98 1.47 -4.94 -15.52
N SER A 99 1.78 -4.94 -16.80
CA SER A 99 3.19 -4.93 -17.27
C SER A 99 3.91 -3.67 -16.81
N VAL A 100 3.27 -2.50 -16.88
CA VAL A 100 3.86 -1.23 -16.43
C VAL A 100 4.01 -1.21 -14.90
N ALA A 101 3.01 -1.69 -14.16
CA ALA A 101 3.09 -1.81 -12.70
C ALA A 101 4.25 -2.72 -12.29
N LEU A 102 4.36 -3.92 -12.88
CA LEU A 102 5.44 -4.87 -12.60
C LEU A 102 6.81 -4.29 -12.95
N LEU A 103 6.93 -3.59 -14.08
CA LEU A 103 8.17 -2.92 -14.47
C LEU A 103 8.57 -1.87 -13.41
N GLY A 104 7.62 -1.04 -12.95
CA GLY A 104 7.87 -0.07 -11.89
C GLY A 104 8.30 -0.73 -10.59
N LEU A 105 7.61 -1.79 -10.17
CA LEU A 105 7.97 -2.56 -8.97
C LEU A 105 9.36 -3.19 -9.10
N LEU A 106 9.71 -3.73 -10.27
CA LEU A 106 11.04 -4.31 -10.52
C LEU A 106 12.14 -3.25 -10.44
N VAL A 107 11.93 -2.08 -11.04
CA VAL A 107 12.88 -0.95 -10.98
C VAL A 107 13.03 -0.47 -9.53
N GLY A 108 11.92 -0.27 -8.81
CA GLY A 108 11.97 0.16 -7.42
C GLY A 108 12.64 -0.86 -6.51
N PHE A 109 12.41 -2.15 -6.73
CA PHE A 109 13.11 -3.23 -6.04
C PHE A 109 14.62 -3.19 -6.31
N ALA A 110 15.03 -3.06 -7.57
CA ALA A 110 16.45 -2.98 -7.94
C ALA A 110 17.14 -1.80 -7.26
N VAL A 111 16.49 -0.62 -7.23
CA VAL A 111 17.01 0.56 -6.52
C VAL A 111 17.16 0.30 -5.02
N SER A 112 16.15 -0.31 -4.38
CA SER A 112 16.21 -0.59 -2.95
C SER A 112 17.27 -1.64 -2.58
N VAL A 113 17.53 -2.63 -3.45
CA VAL A 113 18.64 -3.57 -3.32
C VAL A 113 19.98 -2.83 -3.39
N VAL A 114 20.18 -1.94 -4.36
CA VAL A 114 21.40 -1.14 -4.47
C VAL A 114 21.62 -0.30 -3.22
N VAL A 115 20.58 0.39 -2.74
CA VAL A 115 20.68 1.22 -1.52
C VAL A 115 20.96 0.36 -0.28
N GLY A 116 20.36 -0.83 -0.17
CA GLY A 116 20.60 -1.76 0.92
C GLY A 116 22.06 -2.26 0.96
N PHE A 117 22.67 -2.54 -0.19
CA PHE A 117 24.09 -2.90 -0.27
C PHE A 117 25.05 -1.75 0.12
N LEU A 118 24.61 -0.50 -0.05
CA LEU A 118 25.42 0.67 0.36
C LEU A 118 25.44 0.88 1.89
N ASN A 119 24.55 0.24 2.63
CA ASN A 119 24.47 0.33 4.08
C ASN A 119 24.41 -1.07 4.73
N PRO A 120 25.52 -1.82 4.72
CA PRO A 120 25.59 -3.15 5.30
C PRO A 120 25.49 -3.09 6.83
N GLY A 121 24.80 -4.07 7.42
CA GLY A 121 24.63 -4.17 8.87
C GLY A 121 23.59 -3.21 9.44
N PHE A 122 22.66 -2.74 8.60
CA PHE A 122 21.55 -1.92 9.02
C PHE A 122 20.65 -2.62 10.05
N GLU A 123 20.43 -1.98 11.19
CA GLU A 123 19.43 -2.39 12.16
C GLU A 123 18.04 -1.86 11.72
N PRO A 124 16.96 -2.70 11.74
CA PRO A 124 15.65 -2.26 11.30
C PRO A 124 15.17 -1.05 12.09
N SER A 125 14.88 0.05 11.40
CA SER A 125 14.18 1.19 11.99
C SER A 125 12.72 0.81 12.29
N LEU A 126 12.04 1.60 13.14
CA LEU A 126 10.62 1.42 13.43
C LEU A 126 9.76 1.44 12.16
N GLU A 127 10.17 2.21 11.16
CA GLU A 127 9.49 2.25 9.84
C GLU A 127 9.61 0.93 9.09
N VAL A 128 10.79 0.28 9.15
CA VAL A 128 11.04 -1.03 8.53
C VAL A 128 10.27 -2.13 9.27
N GLU A 129 10.32 -2.14 10.59
CA GLU A 129 9.60 -3.11 11.44
C GLU A 129 8.08 -3.04 11.21
N ALA A 130 7.53 -1.81 11.09
CA ALA A 130 6.11 -1.61 10.82
C ALA A 130 5.67 -2.26 9.50
N ARG A 131 6.53 -2.29 8.47
CA ARG A 131 6.24 -2.96 7.18
C ARG A 131 6.52 -4.46 7.21
N GLY A 132 7.38 -4.90 8.13
CA GLY A 132 7.66 -6.32 8.40
C GLY A 132 6.59 -7.02 9.22
N SER A 133 5.57 -6.32 9.70
CA SER A 133 4.48 -6.85 10.53
C SER A 133 3.12 -6.52 9.93
N PRO A 134 2.74 -7.10 8.77
CA PRO A 134 1.49 -6.80 8.08
C PRO A 134 0.27 -7.12 8.94
N ASP A 135 -0.72 -6.21 8.92
CA ASP A 135 -1.94 -6.29 9.69
C ASP A 135 -3.17 -6.28 8.76
N ILE A 136 -4.32 -6.72 9.28
CA ILE A 136 -5.60 -6.65 8.57
C ILE A 136 -6.03 -5.19 8.29
N LEU A 137 -5.57 -4.24 9.10
CA LEU A 137 -5.82 -2.82 8.87
C LEU A 137 -5.13 -2.31 7.60
N ASP A 138 -3.96 -2.84 7.26
CA ASP A 138 -3.25 -2.51 6.01
C ASP A 138 -4.09 -2.88 4.79
N LEU A 139 -4.76 -4.04 4.83
CA LEU A 139 -5.71 -4.45 3.80
C LEU A 139 -6.89 -3.46 3.70
N GLY A 140 -7.43 -3.01 4.85
CA GLY A 140 -8.47 -1.99 4.89
C GLY A 140 -8.03 -0.69 4.21
N VAL A 141 -6.81 -0.23 4.51
CA VAL A 141 -6.21 0.95 3.88
C VAL A 141 -6.06 0.75 2.38
N ALA A 142 -5.59 -0.41 1.92
CA ALA A 142 -5.43 -0.71 0.50
C ALA A 142 -6.77 -0.71 -0.26
N ILE A 143 -7.82 -1.33 0.31
CA ILE A 143 -9.17 -1.33 -0.27
C ILE A 143 -9.73 0.09 -0.38
N LEU A 144 -9.65 0.87 0.70
CA LEU A 144 -10.12 2.25 0.71
C LEU A 144 -9.34 3.12 -0.28
N SER A 145 -8.02 2.95 -0.35
CA SER A 145 -7.15 3.68 -1.28
C SER A 145 -7.52 3.42 -2.74
N GLY A 146 -7.71 2.15 -3.11
CA GLY A 146 -8.13 1.78 -4.46
C GLY A 146 -9.53 2.32 -4.82
N PHE A 147 -10.46 2.25 -3.88
CA PHE A 147 -11.82 2.78 -4.07
C PHE A 147 -11.81 4.31 -4.22
N VAL A 148 -11.16 5.03 -3.31
CA VAL A 148 -11.06 6.50 -3.33
C VAL A 148 -10.38 6.99 -4.61
N ALA A 149 -9.30 6.33 -5.03
CA ALA A 149 -8.58 6.71 -6.24
C ALA A 149 -9.45 6.54 -7.51
N ALA A 150 -10.13 5.42 -7.65
CA ALA A 150 -11.04 5.19 -8.77
C ALA A 150 -12.24 6.15 -8.74
N TYR A 151 -12.78 6.43 -7.55
CA TYR A 151 -13.87 7.38 -7.36
C TYR A 151 -13.44 8.80 -7.72
N ALA A 152 -12.27 9.25 -7.23
CA ALA A 152 -11.74 10.59 -7.50
C ALA A 152 -11.48 10.81 -8.99
N LEU A 153 -10.88 9.83 -9.68
CA LEU A 153 -10.69 9.88 -11.13
C LEU A 153 -12.02 9.90 -11.90
N GLY A 154 -13.02 9.16 -11.41
CA GLY A 154 -14.33 9.07 -12.02
C GLY A 154 -15.21 10.30 -11.81
N ARG A 155 -14.82 11.27 -10.99
CA ARG A 155 -15.61 12.45 -10.65
C ARG A 155 -14.93 13.75 -11.05
N PRO A 156 -15.55 14.56 -11.94
CA PRO A 156 -15.06 15.91 -12.22
C PRO A 156 -15.08 16.76 -10.94
N GLY A 157 -14.00 17.49 -10.70
CA GLY A 157 -13.87 18.41 -9.57
C GLY A 157 -13.35 17.80 -8.26
N VAL A 158 -13.13 16.49 -8.18
CA VAL A 158 -12.45 15.86 -7.05
C VAL A 158 -10.93 15.86 -7.30
N ALA A 159 -10.17 16.28 -6.29
CA ALA A 159 -8.70 16.33 -6.40
C ALA A 159 -8.09 14.93 -6.51
N ASN A 160 -7.47 14.64 -7.65
CA ASN A 160 -6.88 13.34 -7.94
C ASN A 160 -5.55 13.10 -7.21
N THR A 161 -4.87 14.18 -6.80
CA THR A 161 -3.52 14.13 -6.21
C THR A 161 -3.48 13.33 -4.92
N LEU A 162 -4.47 13.51 -4.03
CA LEU A 162 -4.52 12.82 -2.74
C LEU A 162 -4.76 11.30 -2.87
N ALA A 163 -5.49 10.90 -3.91
CA ALA A 163 -5.75 9.49 -4.16
C ALA A 163 -4.49 8.72 -4.58
N GLY A 164 -3.60 9.37 -5.36
CA GLY A 164 -2.30 8.80 -5.75
C GLY A 164 -1.39 8.54 -4.57
N VAL A 165 -1.40 9.45 -3.59
CA VAL A 165 -0.61 9.32 -2.35
C VAL A 165 -1.01 8.08 -1.57
N ALA A 166 -2.31 7.83 -1.39
CA ALA A 166 -2.80 6.69 -0.63
C ALA A 166 -2.38 5.34 -1.26
N ILE A 167 -2.39 5.23 -2.59
CA ILE A 167 -1.91 4.04 -3.31
C ILE A 167 -0.41 3.85 -3.14
N ALA A 168 0.36 4.92 -3.34
CA ALA A 168 1.81 4.84 -3.23
C ALA A 168 2.28 4.54 -1.80
N ALA A 169 1.55 5.05 -0.79
CA ALA A 169 1.78 4.75 0.62
C ALA A 169 1.65 3.25 0.95
N ALA A 170 0.78 2.56 0.26
CA ALA A 170 0.55 1.13 0.46
C ALA A 170 1.57 0.22 -0.25
N LEU A 171 2.36 0.75 -1.22
CA LEU A 171 3.19 -0.09 -2.10
C LEU A 171 4.68 0.22 -2.05
N VAL A 172 5.07 1.51 -2.07
CA VAL A 172 6.49 1.87 -2.21
C VAL A 172 7.33 1.48 -0.98
N PRO A 173 6.90 1.77 0.28
CA PRO A 173 7.69 1.39 1.43
C PRO A 173 7.86 -0.13 1.60
N PRO A 174 6.81 -0.96 1.49
CA PRO A 174 6.98 -2.41 1.52
C PRO A 174 7.93 -2.92 0.45
N LEU A 175 7.86 -2.35 -0.78
CA LEU A 175 8.77 -2.70 -1.86
C LEU A 175 10.24 -2.43 -1.48
N CYS A 176 10.52 -1.26 -0.90
CA CYS A 176 11.86 -0.89 -0.50
C CYS A 176 12.37 -1.72 0.69
N VAL A 177 11.48 -2.05 1.63
CA VAL A 177 11.82 -2.95 2.75
C VAL A 177 12.21 -4.35 2.26
N ILE A 178 11.58 -4.86 1.19
CA ILE A 178 11.99 -6.15 0.59
C ILE A 178 13.45 -6.08 0.11
N GLY A 179 13.81 -5.05 -0.64
CA GLY A 179 15.17 -4.91 -1.19
C GLY A 179 16.23 -4.73 -0.10
N ILE A 180 15.99 -3.82 0.85
CA ILE A 180 16.89 -3.55 1.99
C ILE A 180 17.00 -4.79 2.88
N GLY A 181 15.89 -5.45 3.20
CA GLY A 181 15.86 -6.62 4.06
C GLY A 181 16.63 -7.81 3.49
N LEU A 182 16.51 -8.06 2.18
CA LEU A 182 17.25 -9.14 1.52
C LEU A 182 18.77 -8.91 1.50
N THR A 183 19.23 -7.67 1.45
CA THR A 183 20.65 -7.32 1.42
C THR A 183 21.30 -7.24 2.80
N ASN A 184 20.48 -7.23 3.86
CA ASN A 184 20.92 -7.13 5.25
C ASN A 184 20.50 -8.35 6.10
N ASP A 185 20.36 -9.53 5.49
CA ASP A 185 20.02 -10.81 6.14
C ASP A 185 18.69 -10.80 6.92
N GLN A 186 17.82 -9.81 6.66
CA GLN A 186 16.49 -9.63 7.29
C GLN A 186 15.42 -10.36 6.48
N VAL A 187 15.62 -11.64 6.19
CA VAL A 187 14.78 -12.41 5.26
C VAL A 187 13.32 -12.47 5.71
N MET A 188 13.05 -12.55 7.02
CA MET A 188 11.69 -12.62 7.53
C MET A 188 10.94 -11.29 7.35
N VAL A 189 11.61 -10.16 7.60
CA VAL A 189 11.06 -8.82 7.37
C VAL A 189 10.77 -8.61 5.89
N ALA A 190 11.68 -9.03 5.01
CA ALA A 190 11.49 -8.96 3.57
C ALA A 190 10.31 -9.83 3.10
N ALA A 191 10.20 -11.06 3.60
CA ALA A 191 9.10 -11.96 3.24
C ALA A 191 7.73 -11.40 3.68
N ASN A 192 7.61 -10.92 4.91
CA ASN A 192 6.39 -10.30 5.42
C ASN A 192 6.02 -9.03 4.62
N SER A 193 7.01 -8.20 4.28
CA SER A 193 6.79 -7.02 3.43
C SER A 193 6.36 -7.40 2.01
N ALA A 194 6.82 -8.54 1.47
CA ALA A 194 6.36 -9.05 0.18
C ALA A 194 4.89 -9.49 0.25
N VAL A 195 4.48 -10.15 1.34
CA VAL A 195 3.06 -10.49 1.57
C VAL A 195 2.21 -9.21 1.63
N LEU A 196 2.66 -8.19 2.37
CA LEU A 196 1.98 -6.89 2.45
C LEU A 196 1.86 -6.23 1.08
N LEU A 197 2.95 -6.16 0.32
CA LEU A 197 2.96 -5.59 -1.03
C LEU A 197 1.97 -6.27 -1.95
N LEU A 198 1.98 -7.62 -2.00
CA LEU A 198 1.11 -8.39 -2.89
C LEU A 198 -0.36 -8.28 -2.47
N THR A 199 -0.64 -8.32 -1.17
CA THR A 199 -1.99 -8.13 -0.63
C THR A 199 -2.55 -6.76 -1.03
N ASN A 200 -1.77 -5.70 -0.83
CA ASN A 200 -2.15 -4.34 -1.16
C ASN A 200 -2.34 -4.16 -2.68
N LEU A 201 -1.45 -4.72 -3.50
CA LEU A 201 -1.57 -4.67 -4.96
C LEU A 201 -2.89 -5.25 -5.44
N VAL A 202 -3.22 -6.46 -4.99
CA VAL A 202 -4.46 -7.16 -5.35
C VAL A 202 -5.68 -6.39 -4.83
N ALA A 203 -5.65 -5.95 -3.58
CA ALA A 203 -6.75 -5.22 -2.94
C ALA A 203 -7.07 -3.91 -3.67
N ILE A 204 -6.05 -3.13 -4.03
CA ILE A 204 -6.19 -1.86 -4.76
C ILE A 204 -6.83 -2.11 -6.13
N ILE A 205 -6.36 -3.09 -6.91
CA ILE A 205 -6.90 -3.41 -8.24
C ILE A 205 -8.37 -3.83 -8.15
N LEU A 206 -8.70 -4.72 -7.22
CA LEU A 206 -10.08 -5.21 -7.04
C LEU A 206 -11.01 -4.08 -6.55
N ALA A 207 -10.57 -3.28 -5.59
CA ALA A 207 -11.34 -2.16 -5.06
C ALA A 207 -11.58 -1.08 -6.12
N ALA A 208 -10.56 -0.76 -6.93
CA ALA A 208 -10.70 0.16 -8.05
C ALA A 208 -11.67 -0.37 -9.11
N GLY A 209 -11.57 -1.65 -9.47
CA GLY A 209 -12.51 -2.31 -10.38
C GLY A 209 -13.95 -2.26 -9.86
N GLY A 210 -14.15 -2.58 -8.58
CA GLY A 210 -15.45 -2.48 -7.91
C GLY A 210 -16.00 -1.05 -7.90
N ALA A 211 -15.16 -0.06 -7.61
CA ALA A 211 -15.56 1.36 -7.64
C ALA A 211 -16.02 1.80 -9.04
N PHE A 212 -15.29 1.41 -10.10
CA PHE A 212 -15.72 1.71 -11.48
C PHE A 212 -17.02 1.01 -11.85
N MET A 213 -17.26 -0.22 -11.38
CA MET A 213 -18.54 -0.91 -11.58
C MET A 213 -19.70 -0.17 -10.88
N VAL A 214 -19.46 0.33 -9.65
CA VAL A 214 -20.45 1.14 -8.91
C VAL A 214 -20.74 2.47 -9.62
N LEU A 215 -19.71 3.10 -10.20
CA LEU A 215 -19.85 4.32 -11.02
C LEU A 215 -20.53 4.07 -12.38
N GLY A 216 -20.90 2.83 -12.71
CA GLY A 216 -21.54 2.48 -13.97
C GLY A 216 -20.62 2.44 -15.18
N ILE A 217 -19.31 2.38 -14.96
CA ILE A 217 -18.31 2.30 -16.03
C ILE A 217 -18.10 0.82 -16.39
N ARG A 218 -19.11 0.25 -17.07
CA ARG A 218 -19.04 -1.12 -17.60
C ARG A 218 -19.03 -1.08 -19.12
N ASN A 219 -18.39 -2.06 -19.73
CA ASN A 219 -18.53 -2.26 -21.17
C ASN A 219 -19.87 -2.93 -21.47
N VAL A 220 -20.63 -2.35 -22.41
CA VAL A 220 -21.96 -2.85 -22.80
C VAL A 220 -21.87 -3.93 -23.87
N SER A 221 -20.65 -4.32 -24.29
CA SER A 221 -20.45 -5.37 -25.28
C SER A 221 -20.88 -6.73 -24.73
N LYS A 222 -21.95 -7.27 -25.28
CA LYS A 222 -22.54 -8.59 -24.98
C LYS A 222 -21.72 -9.76 -25.53
N GLU A 223 -20.40 -9.70 -25.60
CA GLU A 223 -19.60 -10.84 -26.05
C GLU A 223 -19.31 -11.78 -24.89
N SER A 224 -19.85 -12.97 -24.94
CA SER A 224 -19.70 -14.03 -23.93
C SER A 224 -18.23 -14.39 -23.62
N ALA A 225 -17.32 -14.14 -24.55
CA ALA A 225 -15.86 -14.35 -24.38
C ALA A 225 -15.22 -13.35 -23.40
N VAL A 226 -15.73 -12.11 -23.34
CA VAL A 226 -15.24 -11.06 -22.44
C VAL A 226 -15.56 -11.39 -20.98
N ASP A 227 -16.73 -11.98 -20.74
CA ASP A 227 -17.14 -12.37 -19.36
C ASP A 227 -16.29 -13.49 -18.78
N GLY A 228 -15.76 -14.40 -19.60
CA GLY A 228 -14.99 -15.55 -19.13
C GLY A 228 -13.65 -15.18 -18.52
N TRP A 229 -12.84 -14.37 -19.21
CA TRP A 229 -11.52 -13.99 -18.70
C TRP A 229 -11.61 -13.04 -17.48
N VAL A 230 -12.60 -12.13 -17.46
CA VAL A 230 -12.84 -11.22 -16.32
C VAL A 230 -13.19 -12.03 -15.08
N ARG A 231 -14.14 -12.97 -15.20
CA ARG A 231 -14.51 -13.87 -14.09
C ARG A 231 -13.30 -14.69 -13.63
N GLY A 232 -12.54 -15.26 -14.57
CA GLY A 232 -11.34 -16.02 -14.25
C GLY A 232 -10.30 -15.16 -13.53
N THR A 233 -10.01 -13.94 -14.03
CA THR A 233 -9.03 -13.04 -13.42
C THR A 233 -9.49 -12.55 -12.04
N VAL A 234 -10.75 -12.16 -11.89
CA VAL A 234 -11.31 -11.75 -10.59
C VAL A 234 -11.27 -12.92 -9.59
N LEU A 235 -11.60 -14.13 -10.03
CA LEU A 235 -11.54 -15.32 -9.19
C LEU A 235 -10.09 -15.61 -8.77
N VAL A 236 -9.13 -15.57 -9.70
CA VAL A 236 -7.70 -15.74 -9.37
C VAL A 236 -7.24 -14.68 -8.37
N LEU A 237 -7.54 -13.40 -8.61
CA LEU A 237 -7.17 -12.33 -7.69
C LEU A 237 -7.86 -12.49 -6.32
N ALA A 238 -9.12 -12.91 -6.28
CA ALA A 238 -9.83 -13.16 -5.03
C ALA A 238 -9.24 -14.36 -4.27
N VAL A 239 -8.87 -15.43 -4.97
CA VAL A 239 -8.19 -16.59 -4.36
C VAL A 239 -6.81 -16.17 -3.84
N VAL A 240 -6.03 -15.41 -4.61
CA VAL A 240 -4.74 -14.88 -4.16
C VAL A 240 -4.93 -14.00 -2.92
N ALA A 241 -5.91 -13.09 -2.92
CA ALA A 241 -6.23 -12.28 -1.76
C ALA A 241 -6.59 -13.15 -0.54
N LEU A 242 -7.40 -14.19 -0.74
CA LEU A 242 -7.80 -15.11 0.34
C LEU A 242 -6.60 -15.88 0.90
N VAL A 243 -5.70 -16.36 0.03
CA VAL A 243 -4.47 -17.05 0.46
C VAL A 243 -3.54 -16.11 1.23
N LEU A 244 -3.40 -14.87 0.77
CA LEU A 244 -2.59 -13.85 1.44
C LEU A 244 -3.20 -13.36 2.76
N LEU A 245 -4.53 -13.52 2.95
CA LEU A 245 -5.19 -13.26 4.23
C LEU A 245 -4.79 -14.25 5.32
N LEU A 246 -4.42 -15.49 4.98
CA LEU A 246 -4.04 -16.51 5.96
C LEU A 246 -2.87 -16.06 6.86
N PRO A 247 -1.71 -15.62 6.32
CA PRO A 247 -0.61 -15.15 7.17
C PRO A 247 -0.99 -13.89 7.97
N LEU A 248 -1.80 -12.97 7.41
CA LEU A 248 -2.30 -11.81 8.15
C LEU A 248 -3.15 -12.23 9.36
N MET A 249 -4.05 -13.20 9.19
CA MET A 249 -4.89 -13.72 10.27
C MET A 249 -4.07 -14.47 11.33
N ILE A 250 -3.05 -15.22 10.92
CA ILE A 250 -2.16 -15.91 11.84
C ILE A 250 -1.42 -14.89 12.71
N ASN A 251 -0.86 -13.84 12.12
CA ASN A 251 -0.18 -12.77 12.83
C ASN A 251 -1.10 -12.10 13.87
N VAL A 252 -2.36 -11.79 13.52
CA VAL A 252 -3.33 -11.20 14.44
C VAL A 252 -3.65 -12.14 15.62
N VAL A 253 -3.80 -13.45 15.34
CA VAL A 253 -4.07 -14.44 16.39
C VAL A 253 -2.86 -14.60 17.32
N GLU A 254 -1.66 -14.57 16.77
CA GLU A 254 -0.41 -14.71 17.51
C GLU A 254 -0.15 -13.50 18.40
N GLN A 255 -0.36 -12.27 17.89
CA GLN A 255 -0.33 -11.02 18.67
C GLN A 255 -1.34 -11.04 19.83
N LYS A 256 -2.56 -11.54 19.60
CA LYS A 256 -3.58 -11.69 20.68
C LYS A 256 -3.20 -12.74 21.70
N ARG A 257 -2.58 -13.85 21.28
CA ARG A 257 -2.13 -14.92 22.20
C ARG A 257 -0.97 -14.49 23.08
N GLN A 258 -0.07 -13.65 22.57
CA GLN A 258 1.07 -13.14 23.32
C GLN A 258 0.71 -12.01 24.30
N GLY A 259 -0.56 -11.59 24.35
CA GLY A 259 -1.04 -10.54 25.25
C GLY A 259 -0.45 -9.16 24.96
N GLN A 260 0.25 -9.02 23.86
CA GLN A 260 0.83 -7.77 23.40
C GLN A 260 -0.24 -6.95 22.65
N SER A 261 -1.05 -6.20 23.41
CA SER A 261 -1.39 -4.87 22.92
C SER A 261 -0.06 -4.23 22.52
N LYS A 262 0.12 -3.85 21.23
CA LYS A 262 1.32 -3.08 20.82
C LYS A 262 1.58 -2.04 21.91
N PRO A 263 2.64 -2.14 22.72
CA PRO A 263 2.92 -1.08 23.67
C PRO A 263 3.14 0.15 22.79
N LEU A 264 2.48 1.26 23.13
CA LEU A 264 2.73 2.55 22.53
C LEU A 264 4.19 2.89 22.87
N THR A 265 5.10 2.43 22.01
CA THR A 265 6.53 2.63 22.19
C THR A 265 6.83 4.04 21.70
N TYR A 266 6.82 4.98 22.63
CA TYR A 266 7.34 6.32 22.34
C TYR A 266 8.87 6.25 22.39
N PRO A 267 9.58 6.83 21.39
CA PRO A 267 11.00 7.02 21.53
C PRO A 267 11.25 7.84 22.80
N VAL A 268 12.13 7.36 23.65
CA VAL A 268 12.52 8.09 24.84
C VAL A 268 13.04 9.45 24.41
N ALA A 269 12.43 10.52 24.84
CA ALA A 269 12.88 11.85 24.47
C ALA A 269 14.33 12.05 24.95
N ALA A 270 15.19 12.68 24.15
CA ALA A 270 16.61 12.82 24.44
C ALA A 270 16.92 13.31 25.87
N HIS A 271 16.10 14.24 26.40
CA HIS A 271 16.22 14.74 27.76
C HIS A 271 15.90 13.68 28.85
N VAL A 272 15.02 12.69 28.55
CA VAL A 272 14.75 11.57 29.47
C VAL A 272 15.90 10.58 29.44
N HIS A 273 16.48 10.33 28.26
CA HIS A 273 17.66 9.50 28.13
C HIS A 273 18.83 10.09 28.95
N GLU A 274 19.08 11.38 28.80
CA GLU A 274 20.13 12.11 29.49
C GLU A 274 19.94 12.08 31.03
N ALA A 275 18.69 12.32 31.50
CA ALA A 275 18.36 12.25 32.92
C ALA A 275 18.50 10.84 33.52
N VAL A 276 18.18 9.79 32.76
CA VAL A 276 18.34 8.40 33.21
C VAL A 276 19.83 8.03 33.28
N VAL A 277 20.63 8.43 32.30
CA VAL A 277 22.10 8.21 32.32
C VAL A 277 22.70 8.91 33.53
N GLU A 278 22.41 10.20 33.75
CA GLU A 278 22.90 10.98 34.87
C GLU A 278 22.51 10.35 36.23
N TYR A 279 21.27 9.85 36.36
CA TYR A 279 20.81 9.19 37.57
C TYR A 279 21.53 7.85 37.84
N ILE A 280 21.75 7.02 36.81
CA ILE A 280 22.42 5.73 36.94
C ILE A 280 23.91 5.91 37.27
N GLU A 281 24.59 6.92 36.74
CA GLU A 281 25.98 7.23 37.08
C GLU A 281 26.15 7.61 38.56
N THR A 282 25.10 8.00 39.26
CA THR A 282 25.12 8.26 40.71
C THR A 282 25.05 7.01 41.58
N ILE A 283 24.74 5.83 41.01
CA ILE A 283 24.58 4.57 41.71
C ILE A 283 25.88 3.75 41.59
N PRO A 284 26.66 3.56 42.71
CA PRO A 284 27.86 2.76 42.65
C PRO A 284 27.52 1.30 42.32
N GLU A 285 28.36 0.69 41.46
CA GLU A 285 28.29 -0.71 41.01
C GLU A 285 27.19 -1.02 39.93
N VAL A 286 26.52 -0.01 39.37
CA VAL A 286 25.56 -0.19 38.27
C VAL A 286 26.16 0.36 36.98
N THR A 287 26.24 -0.48 35.95
CA THR A 287 26.63 -0.05 34.60
C THR A 287 25.42 -0.08 33.68
N LEU A 288 25.13 1.03 33.01
CA LEU A 288 24.10 1.09 32.01
C LEU A 288 24.57 0.31 30.75
N VAL A 289 23.88 -0.78 30.43
CA VAL A 289 24.18 -1.57 29.24
C VAL A 289 23.46 -0.99 28.02
N THR A 290 22.19 -0.64 28.16
CA THR A 290 21.40 0.02 27.12
C THR A 290 20.13 0.58 27.69
N ILE A 291 19.63 1.70 27.16
CA ILE A 291 18.26 2.16 27.39
C ILE A 291 17.45 1.67 26.23
N GLY A 292 16.70 0.59 26.47
CA GLY A 292 15.79 0.01 25.50
C GLY A 292 14.49 0.82 25.39
N ARG A 293 13.45 0.15 25.00
CA ARG A 293 12.10 0.73 24.85
C ARG A 293 11.43 0.90 26.21
N VAL A 294 10.85 2.06 26.45
CA VAL A 294 10.00 2.28 27.63
C VAL A 294 8.56 1.91 27.27
N SER A 295 8.01 0.87 27.90
CA SER A 295 6.58 0.56 27.82
C SER A 295 5.87 1.21 29.01
N VAL A 296 4.86 2.03 28.72
CA VAL A 296 3.97 2.57 29.75
C VAL A 296 2.75 1.66 29.82
N GLU A 297 2.70 0.82 30.86
CA GLU A 297 1.47 0.12 31.20
C GLU A 297 0.50 1.08 31.92
N PRO A 298 -0.82 0.97 31.73
CA PRO A 298 -1.79 1.93 32.27
C PRO A 298 -2.00 1.85 33.78
N ALA A 299 -1.16 1.18 34.53
CA ALA A 299 -1.21 1.11 35.99
C ALA A 299 0.20 1.17 36.59
N SER A 300 0.64 2.38 36.94
CA SER A 300 1.54 2.68 38.08
C SER A 300 2.94 2.05 38.13
N SER A 301 3.47 1.36 37.13
CA SER A 301 4.86 0.91 37.13
C SER A 301 5.51 1.15 35.77
N VAL A 302 6.60 1.93 35.78
CA VAL A 302 7.50 2.07 34.64
C VAL A 302 8.49 0.93 34.73
N SER A 303 8.42 -0.04 33.80
CA SER A 303 9.46 -1.07 33.66
C SER A 303 10.45 -0.59 32.60
N ILE A 304 11.70 -0.44 32.99
CA ILE A 304 12.82 -0.17 32.08
C ILE A 304 13.43 -1.54 31.74
N LEU A 305 13.31 -1.94 30.50
CA LEU A 305 13.96 -3.14 29.94
C LEU A 305 15.21 -2.75 29.21
#